data_4ea2481974bf633a9745e31cfd15c63c
#
_entry.id   4ea2481974bf633a9745e31cfd15c63c
#
_cell.length_a   1.000
_cell.length_b   1.000
_cell.length_c   1.000
_cell.angle_alpha   90.00
_cell.angle_beta   90.00
_cell.angle_gamma   90.00
#
_symmetry.space_group_name_H-M   'P 1'
#
loop_
_entity.id
_entity.type
_entity.pdbx_description
1 polymer ?
#
loop_
_entity_poly.entity_id
_entity_poly.type
_entity_poly.pdbx_seq_one_letter_code
_entity_poly.pdbx_strand_id
1 'polypeptide(L)'
;MYIGTDPSSIKEENRNPKFPNITSSLHVGHLSAFMAAKIFAKYGVKVIVLVGGCTAKMGDPSGKTSDRALLSYEEIENNAKCIKNQLSKLFDFDNGKENSPIIVNNNDWMDNYSFVDFSRNVGKYLTVNYLMAKDSIKSRFEREGNGISVLEFLYQLVQANDFLHLREKYNCRIQLAGLDQIGNATSGQELARKSKGITDLCGYFIPLVCDENGNKFGKSENGKAVFLDGALTTPYEFYQFWFNQSDSMAEQLIKKFTLLDLSEINSMIEKHKENPSARLLQKELAKYMTIMIHGEEEYNKAMDASNILFGKGTKEQLSSIDEATLLSVMSGVSKVNISKSDLDNGIGVVDIALKHDKVPSKSEARKLIKANGFSINKEKISDEKGIVNSSYLIDGKYLLLQKGKKDYTLAIAY
;
A
#
# COMPACT_ATOMS: atom_id res chain seq x y z
N MET A 1 -23.54 4.67 5.58
CA MET A 1 -22.56 5.32 4.65
C MET A 1 -21.96 4.23 3.78
N TYR A 2 -21.59 4.55 2.52
CA TYR A 2 -20.81 3.62 1.71
C TYR A 2 -19.52 4.25 1.18
N ILE A 3 -18.55 3.38 0.90
CA ILE A 3 -17.30 3.68 0.21
C ILE A 3 -17.08 2.65 -0.89
N GLY A 4 -16.76 3.10 -2.09
CA GLY A 4 -16.48 2.23 -3.25
C GLY A 4 -14.99 1.97 -3.45
N THR A 5 -14.67 0.80 -3.99
CA THR A 5 -13.34 0.46 -4.50
C THR A 5 -13.45 -0.25 -5.85
N ASP A 6 -12.60 0.14 -6.77
CA ASP A 6 -12.64 -0.35 -8.15
C ASP A 6 -11.51 -1.38 -8.38
N PRO A 7 -11.84 -2.66 -8.61
CA PRO A 7 -10.87 -3.70 -8.93
C PRO A 7 -10.00 -3.44 -10.16
N SER A 8 -10.42 -2.58 -11.09
CA SER A 8 -9.63 -2.17 -12.25
C SER A 8 -8.55 -1.12 -11.93
N SER A 9 -8.55 -0.57 -10.71
CA SER A 9 -7.57 0.44 -10.30
C SER A 9 -6.15 -0.12 -10.17
N ILE A 10 -6.00 -1.44 -10.16
CA ILE A 10 -4.74 -2.14 -9.99
C ILE A 10 -4.16 -2.47 -11.35
N LYS A 11 -3.05 -1.85 -11.67
CA LYS A 11 -2.38 -1.97 -12.97
C LYS A 11 -1.50 -3.21 -13.05
N GLU A 12 -1.34 -3.74 -14.27
CA GLU A 12 -0.47 -4.88 -14.57
C GLU A 12 1.00 -4.66 -14.15
N GLU A 13 1.51 -3.44 -14.31
CA GLU A 13 2.87 -3.04 -13.89
C GLU A 13 3.12 -3.19 -12.37
N ASN A 14 2.05 -3.28 -11.58
CA ASN A 14 2.10 -3.49 -10.12
C ASN A 14 1.97 -4.97 -9.73
N ARG A 15 2.01 -5.88 -10.70
CA ARG A 15 2.00 -7.32 -10.47
C ARG A 15 3.40 -7.80 -10.15
N ASN A 16 3.54 -8.61 -9.12
CA ASN A 16 4.83 -9.25 -8.86
C ASN A 16 5.02 -10.43 -9.83
N PRO A 17 5.98 -10.38 -10.76
CA PRO A 17 6.20 -11.46 -11.72
C PRO A 17 6.60 -12.78 -11.07
N LYS A 18 7.07 -12.78 -9.81
CA LYS A 18 7.40 -13.98 -9.04
C LYS A 18 6.16 -14.65 -8.43
N PHE A 19 5.04 -13.93 -8.35
CA PHE A 19 3.79 -14.41 -7.76
C PHE A 19 2.62 -14.05 -8.67
N PRO A 20 2.48 -14.70 -9.84
CA PRO A 20 1.45 -14.36 -10.84
C PRO A 20 0.02 -14.49 -10.32
N ASN A 21 -0.20 -15.24 -9.24
CA ASN A 21 -1.50 -15.40 -8.58
C ASN A 21 -1.76 -14.39 -7.46
N ILE A 22 -0.80 -13.52 -7.10
CA ILE A 22 -0.93 -12.45 -6.11
C ILE A 22 -0.86 -11.13 -6.88
N THR A 23 -1.94 -10.80 -7.56
CA THR A 23 -1.86 -9.76 -8.59
C THR A 23 -2.48 -8.44 -8.20
N SER A 24 -3.15 -8.36 -7.05
CA SER A 24 -4.00 -7.22 -6.77
C SER A 24 -3.90 -6.76 -5.34
N SER A 25 -3.24 -5.64 -5.14
CA SER A 25 -3.20 -5.02 -3.81
C SER A 25 -3.63 -3.56 -3.85
N LEU A 26 -4.43 -3.19 -2.85
CA LEU A 26 -4.57 -1.80 -2.44
C LEU A 26 -3.21 -1.27 -2.00
N HIS A 27 -2.98 0.01 -2.15
CA HIS A 27 -1.80 0.69 -1.65
C HIS A 27 -2.19 1.77 -0.62
N VAL A 28 -1.21 2.32 0.08
CA VAL A 28 -1.42 3.31 1.15
C VAL A 28 -2.27 4.51 0.71
N GLY A 29 -2.21 4.90 -0.56
CA GLY A 29 -3.06 5.97 -1.09
C GLY A 29 -4.56 5.68 -1.01
N HIS A 30 -4.98 4.41 -1.20
CA HIS A 30 -6.39 4.01 -1.02
C HIS A 30 -6.76 3.95 0.47
N LEU A 31 -5.79 3.64 1.32
CA LEU A 31 -6.03 3.42 2.75
C LEU A 31 -6.61 4.66 3.45
N SER A 32 -6.28 5.87 2.98
CA SER A 32 -6.78 7.11 3.59
C SER A 32 -8.31 7.19 3.61
N ALA A 33 -8.95 6.78 2.51
CA ALA A 33 -10.41 6.76 2.40
C ALA A 33 -11.03 5.67 3.31
N PHE A 34 -10.42 4.48 3.34
CA PHE A 34 -10.88 3.41 4.24
C PHE A 34 -10.68 3.74 5.71
N MET A 35 -9.60 4.44 6.07
CA MET A 35 -9.39 4.91 7.45
C MET A 35 -10.45 5.93 7.86
N ALA A 36 -10.84 6.86 6.98
CA ALA A 36 -11.95 7.74 7.26
C ALA A 36 -13.25 6.95 7.49
N ALA A 37 -13.57 5.96 6.64
CA ALA A 37 -14.73 5.08 6.86
C ALA A 37 -14.64 4.33 8.19
N LYS A 38 -13.45 3.86 8.58
CA LYS A 38 -13.21 3.16 9.84
C LYS A 38 -13.40 4.08 11.05
N ILE A 39 -13.02 5.35 10.94
CA ILE A 39 -13.30 6.36 11.99
C ILE A 39 -14.81 6.55 12.13
N PHE A 40 -15.58 6.67 11.05
CA PHE A 40 -17.03 6.74 11.14
C PHE A 40 -17.63 5.49 11.78
N ALA A 41 -17.11 4.30 11.44
CA ALA A 41 -17.53 3.04 12.06
C ALA A 41 -17.26 3.01 13.58
N LYS A 42 -16.12 3.54 14.05
CA LYS A 42 -15.80 3.69 15.48
C LYS A 42 -16.89 4.48 16.23
N TYR A 43 -17.51 5.44 15.56
CA TYR A 43 -18.61 6.26 16.13
C TYR A 43 -20.01 5.74 15.77
N GLY A 44 -20.14 4.47 15.42
CA GLY A 44 -21.44 3.78 15.27
C GLY A 44 -22.10 3.95 13.89
N VAL A 45 -21.44 4.53 12.90
CA VAL A 45 -21.97 4.60 11.54
C VAL A 45 -21.80 3.25 10.86
N LYS A 46 -22.89 2.66 10.36
CA LYS A 46 -22.84 1.44 9.53
C LYS A 46 -22.13 1.74 8.22
N VAL A 47 -21.00 1.06 7.97
CA VAL A 47 -20.19 1.21 6.76
C VAL A 47 -20.53 0.08 5.78
N ILE A 48 -20.80 0.46 4.53
CA ILE A 48 -20.95 -0.47 3.41
C ILE A 48 -19.71 -0.29 2.51
N VAL A 49 -18.94 -1.35 2.33
CA VAL A 49 -17.84 -1.36 1.37
C VAL A 49 -18.34 -1.96 0.07
N LEU A 50 -18.38 -1.15 -0.98
CA LEU A 50 -18.80 -1.54 -2.31
C LEU A 50 -17.59 -1.94 -3.15
N VAL A 51 -17.51 -3.19 -3.54
CA VAL A 51 -16.57 -3.66 -4.56
C VAL A 51 -17.23 -3.50 -5.93
N GLY A 52 -16.64 -2.67 -6.77
CA GLY A 52 -17.17 -2.33 -8.08
C GLY A 52 -16.86 -3.38 -9.15
N GLY A 53 -17.38 -4.61 -9.02
CA GLY A 53 -17.16 -5.67 -10.01
C GLY A 53 -17.72 -5.32 -11.40
N CYS A 54 -18.90 -4.71 -11.47
CA CYS A 54 -19.49 -4.21 -12.72
C CYS A 54 -18.74 -2.97 -13.23
N THR A 55 -18.53 -1.99 -12.37
CA THR A 55 -17.86 -0.74 -12.75
C THR A 55 -16.41 -0.96 -13.20
N ALA A 56 -15.71 -1.97 -12.66
CA ALA A 56 -14.39 -2.35 -13.10
C ALA A 56 -14.33 -2.85 -14.55
N LYS A 57 -15.42 -3.44 -15.06
CA LYS A 57 -15.54 -3.86 -16.46
C LYS A 57 -15.63 -2.65 -17.42
N MET A 58 -16.00 -1.48 -16.91
CA MET A 58 -16.20 -0.25 -17.68
C MET A 58 -15.01 0.71 -17.59
N GLY A 59 -14.40 0.85 -16.43
CA GLY A 59 -13.33 1.78 -16.13
C GLY A 59 -13.82 3.21 -15.79
N ASP A 60 -13.42 3.70 -14.62
CA ASP A 60 -13.75 5.05 -14.15
C ASP A 60 -12.95 6.11 -14.91
N PRO A 61 -13.59 7.08 -15.61
CA PRO A 61 -12.91 8.18 -16.28
C PRO A 61 -12.41 9.26 -15.32
N SER A 62 -12.86 9.28 -14.06
CA SER A 62 -12.56 10.33 -13.09
C SER A 62 -11.06 10.44 -12.78
N GLY A 63 -10.53 11.67 -12.82
CA GLY A 63 -9.14 11.97 -12.46
C GLY A 63 -8.08 11.39 -13.40
N LYS A 64 -8.44 10.94 -14.63
CA LYS A 64 -7.52 10.31 -15.59
C LYS A 64 -7.45 11.05 -16.92
N THR A 65 -6.31 10.85 -17.59
CA THR A 65 -5.96 11.55 -18.84
C THR A 65 -5.97 10.65 -20.06
N SER A 66 -6.03 9.33 -19.90
CA SER A 66 -6.02 8.33 -20.98
C SER A 66 -7.04 7.23 -20.71
N ASP A 67 -7.43 6.53 -21.77
CA ASP A 67 -8.29 5.35 -21.67
C ASP A 67 -7.63 4.26 -20.82
N ARG A 68 -8.45 3.49 -20.11
CA ARG A 68 -7.97 2.32 -19.41
C ARG A 68 -7.88 1.13 -20.35
N ALA A 69 -6.81 0.34 -20.23
CA ALA A 69 -6.82 -1.01 -20.74
C ALA A 69 -7.92 -1.80 -20.03
N LEU A 70 -8.80 -2.42 -20.78
CA LEU A 70 -9.84 -3.28 -20.22
C LEU A 70 -9.20 -4.58 -19.72
N LEU A 71 -9.45 -4.89 -18.45
CA LEU A 71 -9.07 -6.16 -17.84
C LEU A 71 -10.06 -7.26 -18.27
N SER A 72 -9.61 -8.51 -18.30
CA SER A 72 -10.51 -9.65 -18.45
C SER A 72 -11.44 -9.78 -17.25
N TYR A 73 -12.58 -10.43 -17.43
CA TYR A 73 -13.53 -10.66 -16.33
C TYR A 73 -12.93 -11.51 -15.20
N GLU A 74 -12.08 -12.48 -15.57
CA GLU A 74 -11.37 -13.33 -14.61
C GLU A 74 -10.38 -12.50 -13.75
N GLU A 75 -9.64 -11.58 -14.38
CA GLU A 75 -8.75 -10.67 -13.65
C GLU A 75 -9.52 -9.76 -12.69
N ILE A 76 -10.66 -9.23 -13.12
CA ILE A 76 -11.51 -8.38 -12.27
C ILE A 76 -12.03 -9.16 -11.06
N GLU A 77 -12.48 -10.41 -11.25
CA GLU A 77 -12.94 -11.27 -10.16
C GLU A 77 -11.80 -11.61 -9.18
N ASN A 78 -10.62 -11.94 -9.69
CA ASN A 78 -9.46 -12.20 -8.85
C ASN A 78 -9.06 -10.96 -8.05
N ASN A 79 -9.02 -9.80 -8.70
CA ASN A 79 -8.76 -8.52 -8.05
C ASN A 79 -9.78 -8.22 -6.95
N ALA A 80 -11.05 -8.44 -7.22
CA ALA A 80 -12.13 -8.24 -6.24
C ALA A 80 -11.96 -9.15 -5.01
N LYS A 81 -11.58 -10.42 -5.21
CA LYS A 81 -11.30 -11.37 -4.10
C LYS A 81 -10.10 -10.89 -3.26
N CYS A 82 -9.01 -10.48 -3.90
CA CYS A 82 -7.83 -9.96 -3.21
C CYS A 82 -8.16 -8.71 -2.38
N ILE A 83 -8.88 -7.76 -2.96
CA ILE A 83 -9.33 -6.53 -2.28
C ILE A 83 -10.21 -6.88 -1.08
N LYS A 84 -11.18 -7.79 -1.26
CA LYS A 84 -12.05 -8.24 -0.17
C LYS A 84 -11.25 -8.81 1.00
N ASN A 85 -10.25 -9.65 0.73
CA ASN A 85 -9.38 -10.24 1.76
C ASN A 85 -8.56 -9.16 2.50
N GLN A 86 -8.06 -8.15 1.79
CA GLN A 86 -7.32 -7.04 2.40
C GLN A 86 -8.23 -6.16 3.26
N LEU A 87 -9.44 -5.87 2.79
CA LEU A 87 -10.42 -5.08 3.54
C LEU A 87 -10.95 -5.81 4.78
N SER A 88 -10.97 -7.15 4.78
CA SER A 88 -11.33 -7.95 5.95
C SER A 88 -10.30 -7.84 7.09
N LYS A 89 -9.08 -7.36 6.82
CA LYS A 89 -8.12 -7.00 7.87
C LYS A 89 -8.43 -5.63 8.50
N LEU A 90 -9.07 -4.75 7.73
CA LEU A 90 -9.44 -3.41 8.21
C LEU A 90 -10.80 -3.38 8.90
N PHE A 91 -11.76 -4.14 8.41
CA PHE A 91 -13.14 -4.14 8.87
C PHE A 91 -13.53 -5.53 9.35
N ASP A 92 -14.14 -5.60 10.50
CA ASP A 92 -14.76 -6.81 11.05
C ASP A 92 -16.18 -6.92 10.48
N PHE A 93 -16.24 -7.49 9.25
CA PHE A 93 -17.50 -7.64 8.52
C PHE A 93 -18.42 -8.68 9.18
N ASP A 94 -19.71 -8.39 9.18
CA ASP A 94 -20.77 -9.33 9.61
C ASP A 94 -20.54 -9.90 11.02
N ASN A 95 -20.04 -9.09 11.96
CA ASN A 95 -19.73 -9.50 13.32
C ASN A 95 -20.97 -9.64 14.24
N GLY A 96 -22.18 -9.62 13.67
CA GLY A 96 -23.45 -9.78 14.39
C GLY A 96 -23.94 -8.54 15.13
N LYS A 97 -23.22 -7.42 15.09
CA LYS A 97 -23.69 -6.14 15.68
C LYS A 97 -24.56 -5.39 14.67
N GLU A 98 -25.50 -4.59 15.15
CA GLU A 98 -26.44 -3.82 14.30
C GLU A 98 -25.70 -2.92 13.29
N ASN A 99 -24.61 -2.26 13.73
CA ASN A 99 -23.79 -1.38 12.89
C ASN A 99 -22.56 -2.08 12.28
N SER A 100 -22.57 -3.42 12.23
CA SER A 100 -21.52 -4.20 11.60
C SER A 100 -21.26 -3.72 10.17
N PRO A 101 -20.01 -3.47 9.78
CA PRO A 101 -19.69 -3.20 8.39
C PRO A 101 -20.12 -4.37 7.50
N ILE A 102 -20.55 -4.06 6.28
CA ILE A 102 -20.87 -5.07 5.28
C ILE A 102 -20.08 -4.83 4.00
N ILE A 103 -19.82 -5.89 3.26
CA ILE A 103 -19.19 -5.82 1.94
C ILE A 103 -20.18 -6.32 0.88
N VAL A 104 -20.31 -5.56 -0.21
CA VAL A 104 -21.21 -5.85 -1.32
C VAL A 104 -20.51 -5.71 -2.67
N ASN A 105 -21.03 -6.36 -3.70
CA ASN A 105 -20.52 -6.25 -5.07
C ASN A 105 -21.66 -5.74 -5.97
N ASN A 106 -21.38 -4.72 -6.80
CA ASN A 106 -22.42 -4.19 -7.68
C ASN A 106 -22.80 -5.12 -8.84
N ASN A 107 -22.07 -6.20 -9.11
CA ASN A 107 -22.54 -7.26 -9.99
C ASN A 107 -23.87 -7.85 -9.50
N ASP A 108 -24.09 -7.94 -8.18
CA ASP A 108 -25.28 -8.59 -7.59
C ASP A 108 -26.60 -7.98 -8.04
N TRP A 109 -26.60 -6.69 -8.42
CA TRP A 109 -27.79 -5.99 -8.94
C TRP A 109 -27.64 -5.53 -10.39
N MET A 110 -26.43 -5.28 -10.88
CA MET A 110 -26.24 -4.82 -12.26
C MET A 110 -26.40 -5.93 -13.29
N ASP A 111 -26.03 -7.18 -12.97
CA ASP A 111 -26.16 -8.34 -13.87
C ASP A 111 -27.63 -8.68 -14.17
N ASN A 112 -28.59 -8.13 -13.40
CA ASN A 112 -30.04 -8.31 -13.63
C ASN A 112 -30.64 -7.31 -14.63
N TYR A 113 -29.86 -6.30 -15.08
CA TYR A 113 -30.33 -5.34 -16.06
C TYR A 113 -29.99 -5.76 -17.49
N SER A 114 -30.99 -5.77 -18.37
CA SER A 114 -30.72 -5.64 -19.81
C SER A 114 -30.30 -4.21 -20.12
N PHE A 115 -29.60 -4.00 -21.24
CA PHE A 115 -29.23 -2.66 -21.69
C PHE A 115 -30.47 -1.73 -21.85
N VAL A 116 -31.58 -2.27 -22.39
CA VAL A 116 -32.80 -1.50 -22.57
C VAL A 116 -33.46 -1.18 -21.22
N ASP A 117 -33.50 -2.12 -20.30
CA ASP A 117 -34.09 -1.91 -18.97
C ASP A 117 -33.28 -0.89 -18.17
N PHE A 118 -31.96 -0.96 -18.20
CA PHE A 118 -31.09 0.03 -17.57
C PHE A 118 -31.31 1.43 -18.15
N SER A 119 -31.37 1.53 -19.48
CA SER A 119 -31.62 2.82 -20.16
C SER A 119 -32.98 3.40 -19.78
N ARG A 120 -34.04 2.57 -19.70
CA ARG A 120 -35.40 3.00 -19.34
C ARG A 120 -35.56 3.30 -17.83
N ASN A 121 -34.91 2.57 -16.95
CA ASN A 121 -35.13 2.69 -15.51
C ASN A 121 -34.15 3.63 -14.83
N VAL A 122 -32.96 3.85 -15.41
CA VAL A 122 -31.90 4.73 -14.91
C VAL A 122 -31.61 5.87 -15.88
N GLY A 123 -31.28 5.54 -17.13
CA GLY A 123 -30.79 6.51 -18.11
C GLY A 123 -31.76 7.66 -18.39
N LYS A 124 -33.07 7.41 -18.45
CA LYS A 124 -34.08 8.44 -18.74
C LYS A 124 -34.13 9.61 -17.76
N TYR A 125 -33.64 9.43 -16.55
CA TYR A 125 -33.67 10.47 -15.49
C TYR A 125 -32.47 11.43 -15.51
N LEU A 126 -31.37 11.05 -16.18
CA LEU A 126 -30.17 11.88 -16.29
C LEU A 126 -29.93 12.26 -17.74
N THR A 127 -30.04 13.55 -18.07
CA THR A 127 -29.83 14.02 -19.43
C THR A 127 -28.36 14.00 -19.82
N VAL A 128 -28.07 13.81 -21.11
CA VAL A 128 -26.70 13.87 -21.64
C VAL A 128 -26.03 15.20 -21.29
N ASN A 129 -26.73 16.32 -21.43
CA ASN A 129 -26.19 17.66 -21.10
C ASN A 129 -25.78 17.75 -19.62
N TYR A 130 -26.57 17.16 -18.70
CA TYR A 130 -26.24 17.13 -17.28
C TYR A 130 -24.96 16.33 -17.01
N LEU A 131 -24.80 15.17 -17.64
CA LEU A 131 -23.62 14.32 -17.49
C LEU A 131 -22.38 14.96 -18.12
N MET A 132 -22.53 15.59 -19.30
CA MET A 132 -21.43 16.28 -19.99
C MET A 132 -20.91 17.49 -19.22
N ALA A 133 -21.72 18.12 -18.38
CA ALA A 133 -21.31 19.26 -17.57
C ALA A 133 -20.42 18.87 -16.37
N LYS A 134 -20.24 17.57 -16.09
CA LYS A 134 -19.35 17.11 -15.00
C LYS A 134 -17.88 17.31 -15.37
N ASP A 135 -17.07 17.77 -14.43
CA ASP A 135 -15.64 18.08 -14.66
C ASP A 135 -14.87 16.87 -15.20
N SER A 136 -15.18 15.66 -14.70
CA SER A 136 -14.56 14.42 -15.16
C SER A 136 -14.79 14.13 -16.65
N ILE A 137 -15.96 14.50 -17.17
CA ILE A 137 -16.32 14.34 -18.58
C ILE A 137 -15.83 15.52 -19.40
N LYS A 138 -16.11 16.75 -18.93
CA LYS A 138 -15.73 17.98 -19.62
C LYS A 138 -14.23 18.02 -19.91
N SER A 139 -13.40 17.69 -18.93
CA SER A 139 -11.94 17.66 -19.09
C SER A 139 -11.44 16.65 -20.15
N ARG A 140 -12.23 15.62 -20.48
CA ARG A 140 -11.92 14.65 -21.54
C ARG A 140 -12.29 15.18 -22.91
N PHE A 141 -13.37 15.96 -23.04
CA PHE A 141 -13.75 16.59 -24.30
C PHE A 141 -12.86 17.78 -24.69
N GLU A 142 -12.33 18.51 -23.72
CA GLU A 142 -11.47 19.69 -23.95
C GLU A 142 -10.03 19.32 -24.37
N ARG A 143 -9.67 18.04 -24.33
CA ARG A 143 -8.34 17.57 -24.74
C ARG A 143 -8.31 17.16 -26.21
N GLU A 144 -7.26 17.59 -26.90
CA GLU A 144 -7.03 17.16 -28.28
C GLU A 144 -6.78 15.65 -28.37
N GLY A 145 -7.50 14.96 -29.23
CA GLY A 145 -7.16 13.67 -29.77
C GLY A 145 -8.14 12.53 -29.51
N ASN A 146 -8.60 12.26 -28.30
CA ASN A 146 -9.50 11.14 -28.02
C ASN A 146 -10.61 11.57 -27.09
N GLY A 147 -11.84 11.68 -27.58
CA GLY A 147 -13.04 11.92 -26.78
C GLY A 147 -13.21 10.91 -25.64
N ILE A 148 -14.40 10.75 -25.15
CA ILE A 148 -14.75 9.71 -24.16
C ILE A 148 -15.53 8.61 -24.89
N SER A 149 -15.24 7.34 -24.60
CA SER A 149 -16.01 6.23 -25.14
C SER A 149 -17.42 6.18 -24.51
N VAL A 150 -18.39 5.59 -25.24
CA VAL A 150 -19.75 5.37 -24.70
C VAL A 150 -19.69 4.56 -23.40
N LEU A 151 -18.79 3.58 -23.32
CA LEU A 151 -18.60 2.75 -22.13
C LEU A 151 -18.20 3.60 -20.91
N GLU A 152 -17.18 4.43 -21.04
CA GLU A 152 -16.73 5.31 -19.96
C GLU A 152 -17.77 6.39 -19.61
N PHE A 153 -18.51 6.88 -20.61
CA PHE A 153 -19.60 7.85 -20.38
C PHE A 153 -20.72 7.24 -19.53
N LEU A 154 -21.09 5.99 -19.78
CA LEU A 154 -22.11 5.27 -19.02
C LEU A 154 -21.68 4.93 -17.58
N TYR A 155 -20.40 4.96 -17.27
CA TYR A 155 -19.89 4.68 -15.93
C TYR A 155 -20.60 5.49 -14.83
N GLN A 156 -20.83 6.79 -15.07
CA GLN A 156 -21.51 7.66 -14.11
C GLN A 156 -22.94 7.19 -13.79
N LEU A 157 -23.64 6.64 -14.77
CA LEU A 157 -25.00 6.12 -14.59
C LEU A 157 -24.99 4.87 -13.70
N VAL A 158 -23.99 4.00 -13.86
CA VAL A 158 -23.85 2.78 -13.04
C VAL A 158 -23.58 3.16 -11.59
N GLN A 159 -22.61 4.03 -11.34
CA GLN A 159 -22.32 4.47 -9.97
C GLN A 159 -23.47 5.27 -9.35
N ALA A 160 -24.21 6.05 -10.16
CA ALA A 160 -25.43 6.73 -9.69
C ALA A 160 -26.50 5.71 -9.26
N ASN A 161 -26.68 4.62 -10.03
CA ASN A 161 -27.59 3.54 -9.69
C ASN A 161 -27.14 2.77 -8.44
N ASP A 162 -25.84 2.57 -8.27
CA ASP A 162 -25.30 1.96 -7.04
C ASP A 162 -25.71 2.75 -5.79
N PHE A 163 -25.60 4.07 -5.81
CA PHE A 163 -25.99 4.89 -4.68
C PHE A 163 -27.49 4.79 -4.39
N LEU A 164 -28.34 4.83 -5.43
CA LEU A 164 -29.77 4.65 -5.30
C LEU A 164 -30.11 3.27 -4.74
N HIS A 165 -29.51 2.19 -5.29
CA HIS A 165 -29.70 0.84 -4.82
C HIS A 165 -29.33 0.67 -3.33
N LEU A 166 -28.19 1.20 -2.94
CA LEU A 166 -27.74 1.15 -1.54
C LEU A 166 -28.65 1.97 -0.61
N ARG A 167 -29.24 3.08 -1.11
CA ARG A 167 -30.24 3.83 -0.37
C ARG A 167 -31.55 3.01 -0.17
N GLU A 168 -32.04 2.41 -1.21
CA GLU A 168 -33.30 1.62 -1.15
C GLU A 168 -33.12 0.35 -0.28
N LYS A 169 -32.01 -0.39 -0.46
CA LYS A 169 -31.81 -1.69 0.19
C LYS A 169 -31.27 -1.59 1.62
N TYR A 170 -30.38 -0.65 1.87
CA TYR A 170 -29.64 -0.55 3.15
C TYR A 170 -29.82 0.78 3.87
N ASN A 171 -30.74 1.65 3.40
CA ASN A 171 -30.92 3.00 3.93
C ASN A 171 -29.62 3.82 3.97
N CYS A 172 -28.71 3.60 3.01
CA CYS A 172 -27.44 4.32 2.91
C CYS A 172 -27.69 5.75 2.44
N ARG A 173 -27.23 6.76 3.19
CA ARG A 173 -27.46 8.17 2.90
C ARG A 173 -26.21 8.93 2.51
N ILE A 174 -25.01 8.37 2.77
CA ILE A 174 -23.74 9.08 2.57
C ILE A 174 -22.86 8.26 1.65
N GLN A 175 -22.35 8.89 0.60
CA GLN A 175 -21.23 8.38 -0.18
C GLN A 175 -19.95 9.03 0.31
N LEU A 176 -19.01 8.23 0.83
CA LEU A 176 -17.66 8.64 1.19
C LEU A 176 -16.73 8.38 0.00
N ALA A 177 -16.02 9.41 -0.45
CA ALA A 177 -15.16 9.29 -1.63
C ALA A 177 -14.04 10.35 -1.66
N GLY A 178 -13.13 10.24 -2.61
CA GLY A 178 -12.19 11.32 -2.95
C GLY A 178 -12.89 12.48 -3.67
N LEU A 179 -12.24 13.64 -3.73
CA LEU A 179 -12.76 14.83 -4.43
C LEU A 179 -13.02 14.59 -5.91
N ASP A 180 -12.27 13.70 -6.55
CA ASP A 180 -12.45 13.30 -7.95
C ASP A 180 -13.81 12.63 -8.23
N GLN A 181 -14.49 12.14 -7.20
CA GLN A 181 -15.78 11.45 -7.29
C GLN A 181 -17.01 12.37 -7.10
N ILE A 182 -16.82 13.68 -6.97
CA ILE A 182 -17.94 14.64 -6.76
C ILE A 182 -18.96 14.52 -7.90
N GLY A 183 -18.51 14.40 -9.15
CA GLY A 183 -19.38 14.28 -10.32
C GLY A 183 -20.27 13.03 -10.25
N ASN A 184 -19.69 11.89 -9.89
CA ASN A 184 -20.39 10.62 -9.78
C ASN A 184 -21.40 10.63 -8.62
N ALA A 185 -20.98 11.11 -7.45
CA ALA A 185 -21.86 11.18 -6.27
C ALA A 185 -23.07 12.10 -6.48
N THR A 186 -22.85 13.28 -7.09
CA THR A 186 -23.94 14.22 -7.40
C THR A 186 -24.87 13.67 -8.48
N SER A 187 -24.40 12.80 -9.37
CA SER A 187 -25.25 12.09 -10.33
C SER A 187 -26.16 11.07 -9.61
N GLY A 188 -25.69 10.40 -8.58
CA GLY A 188 -26.49 9.54 -7.73
C GLY A 188 -27.58 10.28 -6.96
N GLN A 189 -27.24 11.44 -6.40
CA GLN A 189 -28.22 12.31 -5.72
C GLN A 189 -29.32 12.78 -6.70
N GLU A 190 -28.95 13.23 -7.90
CA GLU A 190 -29.89 13.69 -8.91
C GLU A 190 -30.78 12.54 -9.45
N LEU A 191 -30.21 11.34 -9.65
CA LEU A 191 -30.97 10.16 -10.01
C LEU A 191 -32.03 9.82 -8.93
N ALA A 192 -31.63 9.78 -7.69
CA ALA A 192 -32.52 9.48 -6.56
C ALA A 192 -33.65 10.51 -6.45
N ARG A 193 -33.31 11.80 -6.59
CA ARG A 193 -34.28 12.90 -6.57
C ARG A 193 -35.31 12.78 -7.70
N LYS A 194 -34.84 12.56 -8.93
CA LYS A 194 -35.72 12.53 -10.12
C LYS A 194 -36.56 11.25 -10.22
N SER A 195 -35.99 10.12 -9.85
CA SER A 195 -36.66 8.82 -10.01
C SER A 195 -37.59 8.45 -8.84
N LYS A 196 -37.22 8.87 -7.61
CA LYS A 196 -37.88 8.42 -6.37
C LYS A 196 -38.28 9.57 -5.43
N GLY A 197 -37.97 10.83 -5.76
CA GLY A 197 -38.20 11.95 -4.84
C GLY A 197 -37.30 11.94 -3.58
N ILE A 198 -36.24 11.16 -3.57
CA ILE A 198 -35.32 11.06 -2.44
C ILE A 198 -34.36 12.25 -2.47
N THR A 199 -34.29 13.00 -1.36
CA THR A 199 -33.49 14.24 -1.25
C THR A 199 -32.49 14.20 -0.09
N ASP A 200 -32.41 13.11 0.67
CA ASP A 200 -31.59 12.95 1.86
C ASP A 200 -30.22 12.27 1.58
N LEU A 201 -29.80 12.19 0.33
CA LEU A 201 -28.48 11.69 -0.04
C LEU A 201 -27.44 12.81 -0.01
N CYS A 202 -26.25 12.53 0.52
CA CYS A 202 -25.12 13.44 0.49
C CYS A 202 -23.80 12.74 0.17
N GLY A 203 -22.84 13.52 -0.39
CA GLY A 203 -21.46 13.11 -0.54
C GLY A 203 -20.60 13.67 0.60
N TYR A 204 -19.71 12.86 1.16
CA TYR A 204 -18.64 13.30 2.03
C TYR A 204 -17.30 13.07 1.33
N PHE A 205 -16.60 14.15 1.02
CA PHE A 205 -15.40 14.07 0.18
C PHE A 205 -14.14 14.35 0.97
N ILE A 206 -13.15 13.47 0.80
CA ILE A 206 -11.85 13.58 1.45
C ILE A 206 -10.83 14.13 0.46
N PRO A 207 -10.04 15.13 0.85
CA PRO A 207 -8.93 15.58 0.03
C PRO A 207 -7.88 14.48 -0.09
N LEU A 208 -7.18 14.45 -1.22
CA LEU A 208 -6.02 13.60 -1.39
C LEU A 208 -4.97 13.92 -0.31
N VAL A 209 -4.38 12.89 0.26
CA VAL A 209 -3.19 13.08 1.09
C VAL A 209 -2.00 13.33 0.16
N CYS A 210 -1.31 14.44 0.37
CA CYS A 210 -0.11 14.80 -0.37
C CYS A 210 1.08 14.88 0.59
N ASP A 211 2.28 14.67 0.05
CA ASP A 211 3.53 14.97 0.73
C ASP A 211 3.78 16.50 0.80
N GLU A 212 4.87 16.91 1.43
CA GLU A 212 5.25 18.32 1.58
C GLU A 212 5.52 19.04 0.24
N ASN A 213 5.78 18.28 -0.83
CA ASN A 213 6.00 18.77 -2.17
C ASN A 213 4.72 18.79 -3.04
N GLY A 214 3.58 18.42 -2.46
CA GLY A 214 2.31 18.33 -3.16
C GLY A 214 2.12 17.06 -4.01
N ASN A 215 3.02 16.08 -3.93
CA ASN A 215 2.88 14.81 -4.62
C ASN A 215 1.90 13.90 -3.87
N LYS A 216 1.17 13.06 -4.61
CA LYS A 216 0.24 12.09 -4.02
C LYS A 216 0.97 11.15 -3.07
N PHE A 217 0.50 11.08 -1.82
CA PHE A 217 1.01 10.19 -0.78
C PHE A 217 0.78 8.71 -1.14
N GLY A 218 1.69 7.84 -0.74
CA GLY A 218 1.59 6.39 -0.94
C GLY A 218 2.65 5.79 -1.85
N LYS A 219 3.69 6.57 -2.18
CA LYS A 219 4.90 6.09 -2.86
C LYS A 219 6.10 6.18 -1.92
N SER A 220 7.02 5.21 -2.01
CA SER A 220 8.32 5.25 -1.35
C SER A 220 9.22 6.32 -1.97
N GLU A 221 10.34 6.63 -1.34
CA GLU A 221 11.36 7.57 -1.86
C GLU A 221 11.83 7.20 -3.28
N ASN A 222 11.83 5.92 -3.61
CA ASN A 222 12.18 5.40 -4.94
C ASN A 222 11.01 5.45 -5.94
N GLY A 223 9.89 6.11 -5.60
CA GLY A 223 8.72 6.27 -6.47
C GLY A 223 7.84 5.03 -6.60
N LYS A 224 8.14 3.91 -5.90
CA LYS A 224 7.31 2.70 -5.90
C LYS A 224 6.09 2.87 -5.01
N ALA A 225 4.94 2.36 -5.46
CA ALA A 225 3.74 2.30 -4.62
C ALA A 225 3.98 1.38 -3.41
N VAL A 226 3.48 1.79 -2.24
CA VAL A 226 3.54 1.00 -1.01
C VAL A 226 2.23 0.24 -0.86
N PHE A 227 2.29 -1.07 -1.05
CA PHE A 227 1.13 -1.95 -1.08
C PHE A 227 0.76 -2.47 0.31
N LEU A 228 -0.50 -2.88 0.47
CA LEU A 228 -0.99 -3.51 1.71
C LEU A 228 -0.70 -5.02 1.73
N ASP A 229 -0.37 -5.62 0.60
CA ASP A 229 0.01 -7.02 0.50
C ASP A 229 1.49 -7.20 0.85
N GLY A 230 1.77 -8.07 1.83
CA GLY A 230 3.12 -8.34 2.31
C GLY A 230 4.05 -8.99 1.28
N ALA A 231 3.51 -9.59 0.22
CA ALA A 231 4.31 -10.13 -0.89
C ALA A 231 4.81 -9.04 -1.84
N LEU A 232 4.13 -7.89 -1.90
CA LEU A 232 4.49 -6.74 -2.75
C LEU A 232 5.28 -5.67 -2.02
N THR A 233 4.93 -5.44 -0.75
CA THR A 233 5.66 -4.57 0.18
C THR A 233 5.75 -5.30 1.51
N THR A 234 6.93 -5.74 1.85
CA THR A 234 7.15 -6.52 3.07
C THR A 234 6.76 -5.73 4.33
N PRO A 235 6.44 -6.40 5.45
CA PRO A 235 6.13 -5.72 6.71
C PRO A 235 7.22 -4.74 7.16
N TYR A 236 8.50 -5.05 6.91
CA TYR A 236 9.60 -4.16 7.22
C TYR A 236 9.63 -2.93 6.32
N GLU A 237 9.50 -3.09 5.00
CA GLU A 237 9.43 -1.96 4.06
C GLU A 237 8.21 -1.08 4.33
N PHE A 238 7.08 -1.70 4.70
CA PHE A 238 5.87 -1.00 5.10
C PHE A 238 6.09 -0.19 6.39
N TYR A 239 6.75 -0.77 7.39
CA TYR A 239 7.15 -0.06 8.61
C TYR A 239 8.08 1.12 8.28
N GLN A 240 9.12 0.89 7.47
CA GLN A 240 10.08 1.93 7.10
C GLN A 240 9.43 3.09 6.34
N PHE A 241 8.45 2.82 5.49
CA PHE A 241 7.70 3.87 4.81
C PHE A 241 7.06 4.87 5.79
N TRP A 242 6.41 4.37 6.83
CA TRP A 242 5.79 5.23 7.85
C TRP A 242 6.83 5.86 8.79
N PHE A 243 7.85 5.10 9.12
CA PHE A 243 8.92 5.58 10.00
C PHE A 243 9.74 6.71 9.38
N ASN A 244 9.96 6.70 8.07
CA ASN A 244 10.78 7.70 7.37
C ASN A 244 10.04 9.01 7.04
N GLN A 245 8.79 9.16 7.47
CA GLN A 245 8.07 10.42 7.27
C GLN A 245 8.70 11.56 8.08
N SER A 246 8.63 12.81 7.55
CA SER A 246 9.05 13.99 8.29
C SER A 246 8.19 14.23 9.54
N ASP A 247 8.65 15.08 10.44
CA ASP A 247 7.91 15.38 11.68
C ASP A 247 6.55 16.01 11.37
N SER A 248 6.49 16.93 10.41
CA SER A 248 5.23 17.57 9.99
C SER A 248 4.26 16.58 9.36
N MET A 249 4.76 15.65 8.53
CA MET A 249 3.95 14.59 7.95
C MET A 249 3.48 13.59 9.01
N ALA A 250 4.34 13.18 9.93
CA ALA A 250 3.97 12.24 10.98
C ALA A 250 2.83 12.77 11.85
N GLU A 251 2.84 14.09 12.18
CA GLU A 251 1.75 14.74 12.92
C GLU A 251 0.42 14.73 12.17
N GLN A 252 0.44 14.92 10.86
CA GLN A 252 -0.76 14.84 10.03
C GLN A 252 -1.26 13.41 9.86
N LEU A 253 -0.33 12.48 9.61
CA LEU A 253 -0.65 11.10 9.28
C LEU A 253 -1.18 10.32 10.49
N ILE A 254 -0.65 10.56 11.70
CA ILE A 254 -1.15 9.88 12.90
C ILE A 254 -2.63 10.22 13.17
N LYS A 255 -3.05 11.47 12.87
CA LYS A 255 -4.44 11.91 12.97
C LYS A 255 -5.36 11.27 11.92
N LYS A 256 -4.83 10.99 10.72
CA LYS A 256 -5.61 10.49 9.58
C LYS A 256 -5.65 8.96 9.50
N PHE A 257 -4.59 8.29 9.95
CA PHE A 257 -4.39 6.85 9.74
C PHE A 257 -4.48 6.01 11.01
N THR A 258 -4.81 6.61 12.16
CA THR A 258 -5.02 5.85 13.39
C THR A 258 -6.43 6.06 13.95
N LEU A 259 -6.85 5.13 14.82
CA LEU A 259 -8.08 5.25 15.60
C LEU A 259 -7.81 5.71 17.03
N LEU A 260 -6.62 6.21 17.31
CA LEU A 260 -6.25 6.78 18.60
C LEU A 260 -7.14 8.00 18.92
N ASP A 261 -7.37 8.27 20.19
CA ASP A 261 -8.15 9.44 20.58
C ASP A 261 -7.32 10.72 20.42
N LEU A 262 -7.97 11.83 20.08
CA LEU A 262 -7.27 13.11 19.85
C LEU A 262 -6.45 13.58 21.05
N SER A 263 -6.90 13.30 22.26
CA SER A 263 -6.15 13.62 23.49
C SER A 263 -4.84 12.83 23.57
N GLU A 264 -4.86 11.56 23.20
CA GLU A 264 -3.69 10.70 23.16
C GLU A 264 -2.72 11.17 22.07
N ILE A 265 -3.23 11.43 20.86
CA ILE A 265 -2.42 11.96 19.75
C ILE A 265 -1.77 13.29 20.13
N ASN A 266 -2.52 14.23 20.75
CA ASN A 266 -1.96 15.52 21.15
C ASN A 266 -0.86 15.35 22.21
N SER A 267 -1.03 14.44 23.18
CA SER A 267 0.02 14.12 24.16
C SER A 267 1.28 13.56 23.51
N MET A 268 1.15 12.71 22.49
CA MET A 268 2.28 12.19 21.72
C MET A 268 3.00 13.29 20.92
N ILE A 269 2.24 14.22 20.35
CA ILE A 269 2.79 15.35 19.59
C ILE A 269 3.63 16.25 20.51
N GLU A 270 3.11 16.60 21.70
CA GLU A 270 3.88 17.43 22.64
C GLU A 270 5.16 16.73 23.11
N LYS A 271 5.10 15.44 23.47
CA LYS A 271 6.29 14.66 23.82
C LYS A 271 7.31 14.58 22.67
N HIS A 272 6.82 14.48 21.42
CA HIS A 272 7.69 14.45 20.26
C HIS A 272 8.41 15.79 20.07
N LYS A 273 7.74 16.92 20.29
CA LYS A 273 8.33 18.26 20.21
C LYS A 273 9.46 18.48 21.21
N GLU A 274 9.40 17.85 22.38
CA GLU A 274 10.46 17.92 23.39
C GLU A 274 11.78 17.26 22.89
N ASN A 275 11.68 16.19 22.11
CA ASN A 275 12.83 15.47 21.57
C ASN A 275 12.52 14.88 20.17
N PRO A 276 12.51 15.69 19.10
CA PRO A 276 12.21 15.23 17.75
C PRO A 276 13.17 14.14 17.24
N SER A 277 14.43 14.16 17.70
CA SER A 277 15.45 13.17 17.29
C SER A 277 15.11 11.74 17.75
N ALA A 278 14.28 11.58 18.77
CA ALA A 278 13.79 10.27 19.23
C ALA A 278 12.75 9.66 18.25
N ARG A 279 12.19 10.47 17.34
CA ARG A 279 11.22 10.06 16.31
C ARG A 279 10.01 9.31 16.90
N LEU A 280 9.47 9.81 18.02
CA LEU A 280 8.38 9.15 18.75
C LEU A 280 7.13 8.98 17.88
N LEU A 281 6.68 10.04 17.21
CA LEU A 281 5.48 9.98 16.36
C LEU A 281 5.63 9.00 15.21
N GLN A 282 6.78 8.99 14.53
CA GLN A 282 7.06 8.07 13.43
C GLN A 282 7.07 6.63 13.91
N LYS A 283 7.65 6.34 15.08
CA LYS A 283 7.68 4.99 15.67
C LYS A 283 6.27 4.49 15.96
N GLU A 284 5.46 5.30 16.64
CA GLU A 284 4.09 4.92 17.01
C GLU A 284 3.20 4.76 15.77
N LEU A 285 3.30 5.70 14.81
CA LEU A 285 2.58 5.60 13.55
C LEU A 285 2.98 4.34 12.76
N ALA A 286 4.27 4.09 12.59
CA ALA A 286 4.78 2.93 11.85
C ALA A 286 4.38 1.61 12.52
N LYS A 287 4.50 1.52 13.85
CA LYS A 287 4.05 0.37 14.63
C LYS A 287 2.56 0.13 14.43
N TYR A 288 1.73 1.18 14.66
CA TYR A 288 0.27 1.09 14.56
C TYR A 288 -0.16 0.59 13.18
N MET A 289 0.37 1.20 12.13
CA MET A 289 0.01 0.87 10.75
C MET A 289 0.48 -0.53 10.35
N THR A 290 1.68 -0.93 10.77
CA THR A 290 2.22 -2.26 10.43
C THR A 290 1.43 -3.35 11.14
N ILE A 291 1.11 -3.18 12.41
CA ILE A 291 0.29 -4.14 13.16
C ILE A 291 -1.12 -4.24 12.55
N MET A 292 -1.73 -3.11 12.20
CA MET A 292 -3.09 -3.10 11.62
C MET A 292 -3.17 -3.84 10.29
N ILE A 293 -2.15 -3.76 9.43
CA ILE A 293 -2.17 -4.33 8.08
C ILE A 293 -1.57 -5.73 8.03
N HIS A 294 -0.46 -5.95 8.74
CA HIS A 294 0.30 -7.20 8.67
C HIS A 294 0.18 -8.08 9.91
N GLY A 295 -0.32 -7.54 11.02
CA GLY A 295 -0.42 -8.22 12.31
C GLY A 295 0.81 -8.01 13.20
N GLU A 296 0.63 -8.28 14.49
CA GLU A 296 1.66 -8.06 15.51
C GLU A 296 2.84 -9.02 15.35
N GLU A 297 2.58 -10.26 14.94
CA GLU A 297 3.62 -11.27 14.72
C GLU A 297 4.61 -10.82 13.63
N GLU A 298 4.10 -10.37 12.47
CA GLU A 298 4.94 -9.91 11.35
C GLU A 298 5.68 -8.61 11.70
N TYR A 299 5.06 -7.71 12.47
CA TYR A 299 5.74 -6.54 13.01
C TYR A 299 6.92 -6.93 13.89
N ASN A 300 6.71 -7.85 14.84
CA ASN A 300 7.76 -8.30 15.76
C ASN A 300 8.89 -9.00 15.00
N LYS A 301 8.59 -9.90 14.06
CA LYS A 301 9.60 -10.54 13.19
C LYS A 301 10.47 -9.52 12.47
N ALA A 302 9.84 -8.50 11.86
CA ALA A 302 10.56 -7.46 11.14
C ALA A 302 11.45 -6.62 12.07
N MET A 303 10.99 -6.30 13.28
CA MET A 303 11.76 -5.53 14.25
C MET A 303 12.91 -6.36 14.85
N ASP A 304 12.68 -7.62 15.18
CA ASP A 304 13.71 -8.52 15.69
C ASP A 304 14.81 -8.72 14.64
N ALA A 305 14.45 -8.98 13.39
CA ALA A 305 15.42 -9.10 12.31
C ALA A 305 16.22 -7.80 12.09
N SER A 306 15.55 -6.64 12.16
CA SER A 306 16.23 -5.35 12.08
C SER A 306 17.23 -5.15 13.23
N ASN A 307 16.85 -5.51 14.46
CA ASN A 307 17.72 -5.45 15.63
C ASN A 307 18.92 -6.43 15.54
N ILE A 308 18.69 -7.62 15.02
CA ILE A 308 19.76 -8.60 14.77
C ILE A 308 20.71 -8.05 13.70
N LEU A 309 20.18 -7.55 12.57
CA LEU A 309 20.99 -7.11 11.44
C LEU A 309 21.75 -5.81 11.70
N PHE A 310 21.12 -4.81 12.31
CA PHE A 310 21.72 -3.49 12.52
C PHE A 310 22.12 -3.20 13.96
N GLY A 311 21.69 -4.05 14.91
CA GLY A 311 22.00 -3.95 16.32
C GLY A 311 23.17 -4.84 16.77
N LYS A 312 23.03 -5.39 17.97
CA LYS A 312 24.01 -6.27 18.63
C LYS A 312 23.73 -7.77 18.44
N GLY A 313 23.07 -8.14 17.33
CA GLY A 313 22.77 -9.55 17.05
C GLY A 313 24.04 -10.40 16.89
N THR A 314 23.93 -11.68 17.24
CA THR A 314 24.98 -12.69 17.06
C THR A 314 24.85 -13.41 15.71
N LYS A 315 25.88 -14.19 15.36
CA LYS A 315 25.86 -15.01 14.13
C LYS A 315 24.74 -16.06 14.18
N GLU A 316 24.52 -16.67 15.32
CA GLU A 316 23.49 -17.69 15.55
C GLU A 316 22.09 -17.08 15.33
N GLN A 317 21.84 -15.87 15.88
CA GLN A 317 20.60 -15.14 15.66
C GLN A 317 20.44 -14.73 14.19
N LEU A 318 21.53 -14.32 13.54
CA LEU A 318 21.49 -13.99 12.12
C LEU A 318 21.10 -15.20 11.24
N SER A 319 21.59 -16.38 11.59
CA SER A 319 21.27 -17.64 10.89
C SER A 319 19.84 -18.14 11.13
N SER A 320 19.11 -17.58 12.09
CA SER A 320 17.71 -17.92 12.37
C SER A 320 16.71 -17.08 11.61
N ILE A 321 17.16 -16.02 10.89
CA ILE A 321 16.30 -15.16 10.08
C ILE A 321 16.00 -15.88 8.75
N ASP A 322 14.72 -15.98 8.38
CA ASP A 322 14.33 -16.52 7.07
C ASP A 322 14.77 -15.63 5.91
N GLU A 323 14.94 -16.23 4.73
CA GLU A 323 15.43 -15.53 3.52
C GLU A 323 14.60 -14.30 3.15
N ALA A 324 13.27 -14.41 3.21
CA ALA A 324 12.38 -13.32 2.81
C ALA A 324 12.53 -12.11 3.74
N THR A 325 12.60 -12.36 5.05
CA THR A 325 12.83 -11.33 6.06
C THR A 325 14.22 -10.71 5.94
N LEU A 326 15.27 -11.53 5.74
CA LEU A 326 16.64 -11.05 5.52
C LEU A 326 16.70 -10.10 4.31
N LEU A 327 16.18 -10.52 3.16
CA LEU A 327 16.19 -9.73 1.94
C LEU A 327 15.36 -8.45 2.05
N SER A 328 14.27 -8.50 2.81
CA SER A 328 13.41 -7.36 3.09
C SER A 328 14.14 -6.29 3.91
N VAL A 329 14.70 -6.69 5.06
CA VAL A 329 15.43 -5.75 5.93
C VAL A 329 16.68 -5.22 5.24
N MET A 330 17.29 -5.99 4.35
CA MET A 330 18.46 -5.60 3.55
C MET A 330 18.10 -4.98 2.19
N SER A 331 16.85 -4.57 1.97
CA SER A 331 16.40 -4.02 0.68
C SER A 331 17.14 -2.74 0.27
N GLY A 332 17.46 -1.89 1.23
CA GLY A 332 18.23 -0.64 1.02
C GLY A 332 19.75 -0.79 1.10
N VAL A 333 20.27 -2.00 1.28
CA VAL A 333 21.71 -2.27 1.43
C VAL A 333 22.31 -2.71 0.10
N SER A 334 23.55 -2.28 -0.15
CA SER A 334 24.32 -2.67 -1.34
C SER A 334 24.41 -4.19 -1.47
N LYS A 335 24.23 -4.71 -2.69
CA LYS A 335 24.30 -6.16 -2.97
C LYS A 335 25.41 -6.47 -3.95
N VAL A 336 26.14 -7.56 -3.72
CA VAL A 336 27.23 -8.03 -4.58
C VAL A 336 27.14 -9.52 -4.78
N ASN A 337 27.49 -9.98 -5.97
CA ASN A 337 27.54 -11.41 -6.27
C ASN A 337 28.93 -11.99 -5.98
N ILE A 338 28.95 -13.23 -5.44
CA ILE A 338 30.18 -14.00 -5.20
C ILE A 338 29.96 -15.40 -5.81
N SER A 339 30.95 -15.91 -6.54
CA SER A 339 30.92 -17.26 -7.07
C SER A 339 30.95 -18.29 -5.94
N LYS A 340 30.00 -19.22 -5.94
CA LYS A 340 29.96 -20.31 -4.95
C LYS A 340 31.15 -21.24 -5.10
N SER A 341 31.59 -21.49 -6.33
CA SER A 341 32.79 -22.30 -6.60
C SER A 341 34.07 -21.67 -6.04
N ASP A 342 34.18 -20.34 -6.07
CA ASP A 342 35.32 -19.64 -5.47
C ASP A 342 35.28 -19.73 -3.94
N LEU A 343 34.10 -19.66 -3.34
CA LEU A 343 33.93 -19.88 -1.89
C LEU A 343 34.26 -21.32 -1.50
N ASP A 344 33.87 -22.31 -2.30
CA ASP A 344 34.20 -23.72 -2.03
C ASP A 344 35.72 -23.96 -2.05
N ASN A 345 36.45 -23.26 -2.93
CA ASN A 345 37.92 -23.27 -3.00
C ASN A 345 38.59 -22.40 -1.91
N GLY A 346 37.82 -21.55 -1.25
CA GLY A 346 38.30 -20.62 -0.24
C GLY A 346 38.81 -19.29 -0.82
N ILE A 347 38.19 -18.20 -0.40
CA ILE A 347 38.58 -16.84 -0.77
C ILE A 347 39.27 -16.15 0.40
N GLY A 348 40.39 -15.50 0.15
CA GLY A 348 41.10 -14.72 1.19
C GLY A 348 40.22 -13.61 1.76
N VAL A 349 40.25 -13.43 3.09
CA VAL A 349 39.46 -12.41 3.79
C VAL A 349 39.65 -11.00 3.19
N VAL A 350 40.87 -10.65 2.75
CA VAL A 350 41.14 -9.37 2.11
C VAL A 350 40.37 -9.21 0.80
N ASP A 351 40.24 -10.28 0.01
CA ASP A 351 39.52 -10.26 -1.27
C ASP A 351 38.00 -10.26 -1.03
N ILE A 352 37.50 -10.89 0.05
CA ILE A 352 36.12 -10.75 0.52
C ILE A 352 35.83 -9.30 0.96
N ALA A 353 36.74 -8.67 1.71
CA ALA A 353 36.54 -7.30 2.14
C ALA A 353 36.42 -6.31 0.98
N LEU A 354 37.11 -6.58 -0.15
CA LEU A 354 36.99 -5.78 -1.40
C LEU A 354 35.61 -5.89 -2.06
N LYS A 355 34.81 -6.89 -1.72
CA LYS A 355 33.42 -6.99 -2.21
C LYS A 355 32.48 -6.00 -1.51
N HIS A 356 32.91 -5.41 -0.39
CA HIS A 356 32.17 -4.34 0.25
C HIS A 356 32.31 -3.05 -0.57
N ASP A 357 31.19 -2.41 -0.95
CA ASP A 357 31.11 -1.24 -1.83
C ASP A 357 31.95 -0.03 -1.35
N LYS A 358 32.20 0.08 -0.04
CA LYS A 358 32.99 1.16 0.57
C LYS A 358 34.45 0.76 0.90
N VAL A 359 34.96 -0.33 0.36
CA VAL A 359 36.33 -0.78 0.55
C VAL A 359 37.09 -0.75 -0.81
N PRO A 360 37.78 0.34 -1.15
CA PRO A 360 38.26 0.55 -2.51
C PRO A 360 39.59 -0.14 -2.86
N SER A 361 40.33 -0.66 -1.86
CA SER A 361 41.66 -1.24 -2.10
C SER A 361 42.07 -2.30 -1.09
N LYS A 362 42.97 -3.22 -1.51
CA LYS A 362 43.57 -4.25 -0.61
C LYS A 362 44.31 -3.62 0.57
N SER A 363 44.92 -2.46 0.40
CA SER A 363 45.61 -1.75 1.48
C SER A 363 44.63 -1.30 2.56
N GLU A 364 43.48 -0.72 2.15
CA GLU A 364 42.44 -0.30 3.07
C GLU A 364 41.78 -1.50 3.74
N ALA A 365 41.51 -2.57 2.99
CA ALA A 365 40.99 -3.81 3.55
C ALA A 365 41.87 -4.35 4.68
N ARG A 366 43.19 -4.44 4.46
CA ARG A 366 44.16 -4.87 5.48
C ARG A 366 44.17 -3.97 6.71
N LYS A 367 44.17 -2.64 6.51
CA LYS A 367 44.09 -1.67 7.62
C LYS A 367 42.83 -1.85 8.43
N LEU A 368 41.69 -2.03 7.74
CA LEU A 368 40.40 -2.21 8.35
C LEU A 368 40.32 -3.50 9.17
N ILE A 369 40.84 -4.61 8.65
CA ILE A 369 40.89 -5.91 9.32
C ILE A 369 41.79 -5.82 10.56
N LYS A 370 43.00 -5.28 10.45
CA LYS A 370 43.94 -5.08 11.59
C LYS A 370 43.35 -4.21 12.70
N ALA A 371 42.52 -3.23 12.33
CA ALA A 371 41.82 -2.36 13.28
C ALA A 371 40.53 -2.97 13.86
N ASN A 372 40.22 -4.26 13.60
CA ASN A 372 38.95 -4.91 13.96
C ASN A 372 37.69 -4.15 13.45
N GLY A 373 37.86 -3.44 12.33
CA GLY A 373 36.80 -2.63 11.72
C GLY A 373 35.98 -3.36 10.66
N PHE A 374 36.29 -4.64 10.38
CA PHE A 374 35.54 -5.46 9.42
C PHE A 374 34.97 -6.69 10.09
N SER A 375 33.75 -7.03 9.73
CA SER A 375 33.06 -8.23 10.21
C SER A 375 32.40 -8.97 9.07
N ILE A 376 32.34 -10.30 9.19
CA ILE A 376 31.54 -11.18 8.33
C ILE A 376 30.51 -11.86 9.22
N ASN A 377 29.23 -11.79 8.84
CA ASN A 377 28.13 -12.38 9.63
C ASN A 377 28.18 -12.02 11.11
N LYS A 378 28.45 -10.74 11.43
CA LYS A 378 28.60 -10.22 12.81
C LYS A 378 29.89 -10.63 13.55
N GLU A 379 30.66 -11.56 13.03
CA GLU A 379 31.95 -11.95 13.63
C GLU A 379 33.05 -11.00 13.13
N LYS A 380 33.80 -10.43 14.08
CA LYS A 380 34.95 -9.57 13.74
C LYS A 380 36.07 -10.39 13.14
N ILE A 381 36.63 -9.88 12.06
CA ILE A 381 37.80 -10.50 11.40
C ILE A 381 39.04 -9.71 11.77
N SER A 382 40.03 -10.41 12.37
CA SER A 382 41.31 -9.84 12.78
C SER A 382 42.51 -10.41 12.04
N ASP A 383 42.35 -11.58 11.41
CA ASP A 383 43.42 -12.22 10.64
C ASP A 383 43.28 -11.89 9.14
N GLU A 384 44.26 -11.14 8.59
CA GLU A 384 44.31 -10.80 7.19
C GLU A 384 44.64 -11.99 6.24
N LYS A 385 45.15 -13.11 6.82
CA LYS A 385 45.46 -14.34 6.10
C LYS A 385 44.31 -15.35 6.14
N GLY A 386 43.25 -15.05 6.86
CA GLY A 386 42.08 -15.91 6.97
C GLY A 386 41.46 -16.23 5.64
N ILE A 387 40.77 -17.36 5.57
CA ILE A 387 40.05 -17.85 4.37
C ILE A 387 38.58 -17.95 4.73
N VAL A 388 37.71 -17.46 3.81
CA VAL A 388 36.27 -17.58 3.89
C VAL A 388 35.83 -18.61 2.85
N ASN A 389 35.07 -19.59 3.29
CA ASN A 389 34.52 -20.65 2.43
C ASN A 389 32.99 -20.76 2.60
N SER A 390 32.38 -21.72 1.93
CA SER A 390 30.92 -21.93 1.92
C SER A 390 30.31 -22.19 3.30
N SER A 391 31.10 -22.58 4.32
CA SER A 391 30.60 -22.76 5.70
C SER A 391 30.23 -21.45 6.39
N TYR A 392 30.66 -20.32 5.83
CA TYR A 392 30.27 -18.97 6.32
C TYR A 392 28.90 -18.56 5.79
N LEU A 393 28.36 -19.20 4.76
CA LEU A 393 27.11 -18.79 4.13
C LEU A 393 25.93 -18.95 5.10
N ILE A 394 25.15 -17.91 5.24
CA ILE A 394 23.84 -17.92 5.87
C ILE A 394 22.90 -18.55 4.84
N ASP A 395 22.15 -19.57 5.24
CA ASP A 395 21.19 -20.30 4.40
C ASP A 395 21.82 -20.84 3.10
N GLY A 396 23.13 -21.15 3.16
CA GLY A 396 23.89 -21.62 1.99
C GLY A 396 24.03 -20.63 0.85
N LYS A 397 23.71 -19.33 1.06
CA LYS A 397 23.56 -18.36 -0.02
C LYS A 397 24.06 -16.94 0.30
N TYR A 398 24.08 -16.50 1.55
CA TYR A 398 24.34 -15.11 1.88
C TYR A 398 25.54 -14.92 2.79
N LEU A 399 26.29 -13.81 2.60
CA LEU A 399 27.28 -13.31 3.56
C LEU A 399 26.95 -11.86 3.88
N LEU A 400 26.85 -11.51 5.16
CA LEU A 400 26.71 -10.15 5.62
C LEU A 400 28.08 -9.54 5.85
N LEU A 401 28.53 -8.63 4.99
CA LEU A 401 29.78 -7.89 5.11
C LEU A 401 29.52 -6.58 5.82
N GLN A 402 30.31 -6.24 6.84
CA GLN A 402 30.12 -5.02 7.62
C GLN A 402 31.44 -4.27 7.80
N LYS A 403 31.44 -2.97 7.43
CA LYS A 403 32.53 -2.00 7.68
C LYS A 403 32.11 -1.06 8.81
N GLY A 404 32.87 -1.07 9.91
CA GLY A 404 32.55 -0.26 11.08
C GLY A 404 31.21 -0.63 11.71
N LYS A 405 30.39 0.38 12.13
CA LYS A 405 29.14 0.14 12.85
C LYS A 405 27.88 0.20 11.97
N LYS A 406 27.95 0.86 10.82
CA LYS A 406 26.74 1.25 10.07
C LYS A 406 26.75 0.87 8.57
N ASP A 407 27.90 0.52 8.02
CA ASP A 407 28.02 0.22 6.60
C ASP A 407 27.93 -1.29 6.37
N TYR A 408 26.96 -1.70 5.57
CA TYR A 408 26.69 -3.11 5.27
C TYR A 408 26.65 -3.35 3.76
N THR A 409 27.07 -4.52 3.34
CA THR A 409 26.91 -5.06 1.98
C THR A 409 26.46 -6.51 2.10
N LEU A 410 25.40 -6.89 1.37
CA LEU A 410 24.95 -8.26 1.29
C LEU A 410 25.58 -8.95 0.10
N ALA A 411 26.46 -9.91 0.33
CA ALA A 411 27.02 -10.73 -0.71
C ALA A 411 26.13 -11.97 -0.95
N ILE A 412 25.84 -12.26 -2.21
CA ILE A 412 24.96 -13.35 -2.66
C ILE A 412 25.79 -14.36 -3.42
N ALA A 413 25.86 -15.61 -2.93
CA ALA A 413 26.51 -16.71 -3.62
C ALA A 413 25.61 -17.27 -4.73
N TYR A 414 26.19 -17.48 -5.93
CA TYR A 414 25.49 -17.99 -7.11
C TYR A 414 26.24 -19.17 -7.73
#